data_a805e7f6c597a47ac151d1c696094201
#
_entry.id   a805e7f6c597a47ac151d1c696094201
#
_cell.length_a   1.000
_cell.length_b   1.000
_cell.length_c   1.000
_cell.angle_alpha   90.00
_cell.angle_beta   90.00
_cell.angle_gamma   90.00
#
_symmetry.space_group_name_H-M   'P 1'
#
loop_
_entity.id
_entity.type
_entity.pdbx_description
1 polymer ?
#
loop_
_entity_poly.entity_id
_entity_poly.type
_entity_poly.pdbx_seq_one_letter_code
_entity_poly.pdbx_strand_id
1 'polypeptide(L)'
;MAVEAPPGRMEQARAGMRRAALKRQVEAVAAGSGDRLPIDLEDGAFDVATVVAEVAWPLQPQSAALTRLVVALHRSGVADAVVAGLAEDDPLQLERCCRILGALRLEPAVPWLAPLLRSEHVAVSDRAARALGRIGGIRSAEALLAATRRAGTRRTLVVALARAAPDLFIETVLSSRRRPGLLGAAALAAGLRRRHTAVGPLLALLDSGTRRHRAISCRALGWMRAGTAIPALTSVLSDPDWRVRMAAAKALGELHAQAQFKELDLLLTDRDPRVRKAAKQSLLRLGNVMLSRDWRWAWR
;
A
#
# COMPACT_ATOMS: atom_id res chain seq x y z
N MET A 1 -41.00 -0.75 2.90
CA MET A 1 -39.86 -1.68 2.79
C MET A 1 -39.98 -2.69 3.91
N ALA A 2 -40.32 -3.95 3.60
CA ALA A 2 -40.41 -5.02 4.57
C ALA A 2 -38.97 -5.43 4.94
N VAL A 3 -38.61 -5.35 6.22
CA VAL A 3 -37.36 -5.88 6.76
C VAL A 3 -37.54 -7.39 6.81
N GLU A 4 -36.88 -8.14 5.93
CA GLU A 4 -36.87 -9.60 5.98
C GLU A 4 -36.33 -10.06 7.34
N ALA A 5 -37.05 -10.96 7.98
CA ALA A 5 -36.67 -11.55 9.26
C ALA A 5 -35.32 -12.30 9.08
N PRO A 6 -34.41 -12.27 10.07
CA PRO A 6 -33.12 -12.95 9.95
C PRO A 6 -33.35 -14.47 9.76
N PRO A 7 -32.56 -15.11 8.87
CA PRO A 7 -32.72 -16.54 8.55
C PRO A 7 -32.60 -17.41 9.82
N GLY A 8 -33.47 -18.42 9.96
CA GLY A 8 -33.48 -19.33 11.09
C GLY A 8 -32.16 -20.13 11.21
N ARG A 9 -31.85 -20.65 12.43
CA ARG A 9 -30.61 -21.42 12.70
C ARG A 9 -30.35 -22.56 11.70
N MET A 10 -31.41 -23.24 11.25
CA MET A 10 -31.33 -24.32 10.26
C MET A 10 -30.94 -23.81 8.87
N GLU A 11 -31.44 -22.67 8.50
CA GLU A 11 -31.15 -22.02 7.21
C GLU A 11 -29.71 -21.51 7.16
N GLN A 12 -29.24 -20.91 8.26
CA GLN A 12 -27.83 -20.51 8.43
C GLN A 12 -26.88 -21.72 8.37
N ALA A 13 -27.24 -22.83 9.00
CA ALA A 13 -26.48 -24.07 8.95
C ALA A 13 -26.40 -24.66 7.53
N ARG A 14 -27.51 -24.66 6.78
CA ARG A 14 -27.54 -25.11 5.37
C ARG A 14 -26.70 -24.21 4.46
N ALA A 15 -26.79 -22.89 4.62
CA ALA A 15 -25.97 -21.93 3.88
C ALA A 15 -24.48 -22.13 4.18
N GLY A 16 -24.14 -22.38 5.44
CA GLY A 16 -22.75 -22.67 5.83
C GLY A 16 -22.23 -23.97 5.21
N MET A 17 -23.03 -25.02 5.16
CA MET A 17 -22.65 -26.29 4.52
C MET A 17 -22.49 -26.15 3.01
N ARG A 18 -23.39 -25.43 2.31
CA ARG A 18 -23.27 -25.13 0.87
C ARG A 18 -21.99 -24.36 0.57
N ARG A 19 -21.71 -23.28 1.33
CA ARG A 19 -20.49 -22.51 1.19
C ARG A 19 -19.22 -23.34 1.41
N ALA A 20 -19.21 -24.25 2.40
CA ALA A 20 -18.08 -25.13 2.65
C ALA A 20 -17.87 -26.15 1.51
N ALA A 21 -18.94 -26.64 0.90
CA ALA A 21 -18.90 -27.54 -0.26
C ALA A 21 -18.32 -26.78 -1.47
N LEU A 22 -18.84 -25.58 -1.77
CA LEU A 22 -18.36 -24.73 -2.83
C LEU A 22 -16.87 -24.41 -2.65
N LYS A 23 -16.42 -24.08 -1.43
CA LYS A 23 -15.01 -23.81 -1.14
C LYS A 23 -14.11 -25.01 -1.47
N ARG A 24 -14.50 -26.22 -1.07
CA ARG A 24 -13.75 -27.44 -1.40
C ARG A 24 -13.63 -27.67 -2.91
N GLN A 25 -14.70 -27.39 -3.67
CA GLN A 25 -14.65 -27.51 -5.14
C GLN A 25 -13.73 -26.46 -5.77
N VAL A 26 -13.76 -25.22 -5.29
CA VAL A 26 -12.84 -24.15 -5.74
C VAL A 26 -11.39 -24.50 -5.39
N GLU A 27 -11.13 -25.07 -4.22
CA GLU A 27 -9.80 -25.54 -3.82
C GLU A 27 -9.32 -26.70 -4.72
N ALA A 28 -10.21 -27.61 -5.11
CA ALA A 28 -9.90 -28.68 -6.07
C ALA A 28 -9.52 -28.14 -7.46
N VAL A 29 -10.23 -27.12 -7.95
CA VAL A 29 -9.87 -26.42 -9.19
C VAL A 29 -8.50 -25.75 -9.05
N ALA A 30 -8.23 -25.08 -7.93
CA ALA A 30 -6.93 -24.47 -7.66
C ALA A 30 -5.80 -25.51 -7.63
N ALA A 31 -6.05 -26.68 -7.07
CA ALA A 31 -5.12 -27.81 -7.04
C ALA A 31 -4.91 -28.48 -8.41
N GLY A 32 -5.85 -28.31 -9.35
CA GLY A 32 -5.81 -28.94 -10.69
C GLY A 32 -6.57 -30.27 -10.76
N SER A 33 -7.38 -30.58 -9.75
CA SER A 33 -8.24 -31.79 -9.73
C SER A 33 -9.60 -31.57 -10.40
N GLY A 34 -9.86 -30.37 -10.94
CA GLY A 34 -11.08 -29.99 -11.66
C GLY A 34 -10.80 -28.82 -12.60
N ASP A 35 -11.61 -28.68 -13.65
CA ASP A 35 -11.46 -27.63 -14.67
C ASP A 35 -12.63 -26.64 -14.72
N ARG A 36 -13.71 -26.91 -13.98
CA ARG A 36 -14.92 -26.09 -13.95
C ARG A 36 -15.30 -25.68 -12.51
N LEU A 37 -15.77 -24.44 -12.40
CA LEU A 37 -16.41 -23.99 -11.17
C LEU A 37 -17.85 -24.54 -11.16
N PRO A 38 -18.36 -25.02 -10.02
CA PRO A 38 -19.75 -25.37 -9.89
C PRO A 38 -20.58 -24.08 -9.95
N ILE A 39 -21.34 -23.93 -11.01
CA ILE A 39 -22.34 -22.88 -11.11
C ILE A 39 -23.67 -23.56 -10.94
N ASP A 40 -24.10 -23.77 -9.73
CA ASP A 40 -25.50 -23.95 -9.46
C ASP A 40 -26.15 -22.57 -9.51
N LEU A 41 -27.19 -22.44 -10.33
CA LEU A 41 -27.99 -21.22 -10.48
C LEU A 41 -28.55 -20.70 -9.16
N GLU A 42 -28.59 -21.56 -8.12
CA GLU A 42 -29.02 -21.22 -6.77
C GLU A 42 -27.98 -20.40 -5.96
N ASP A 43 -26.68 -20.56 -6.23
CA ASP A 43 -25.61 -19.91 -5.45
C ASP A 43 -25.29 -18.48 -5.93
N GLY A 44 -25.78 -18.04 -7.06
CA GLY A 44 -25.51 -16.73 -7.62
C GLY A 44 -24.04 -16.51 -8.01
N ALA A 45 -23.78 -15.85 -9.13
CA ALA A 45 -22.42 -15.59 -9.64
C ALA A 45 -21.51 -14.87 -8.63
N PHE A 46 -22.07 -13.96 -7.82
CA PHE A 46 -21.30 -13.21 -6.82
C PHE A 46 -20.84 -14.04 -5.64
N ASP A 47 -21.60 -15.05 -5.21
CA ASP A 47 -21.20 -15.89 -4.09
C ASP A 47 -20.08 -16.83 -4.51
N VAL A 48 -20.19 -17.41 -5.72
CA VAL A 48 -19.10 -18.17 -6.33
C VAL A 48 -17.83 -17.31 -6.46
N ALA A 49 -17.93 -16.10 -7.02
CA ALA A 49 -16.82 -15.19 -7.16
C ALA A 49 -16.20 -14.81 -5.80
N THR A 50 -17.01 -14.66 -4.76
CA THR A 50 -16.54 -14.35 -3.41
C THR A 50 -15.72 -15.51 -2.83
N VAL A 51 -16.17 -16.74 -2.97
CA VAL A 51 -15.43 -17.93 -2.51
C VAL A 51 -14.15 -18.12 -3.30
N VAL A 52 -14.20 -17.93 -4.64
CA VAL A 52 -12.98 -17.96 -5.48
C VAL A 52 -11.98 -16.90 -5.03
N ALA A 53 -12.43 -15.68 -4.72
CA ALA A 53 -11.57 -14.63 -4.21
C ALA A 53 -10.95 -14.97 -2.85
N GLU A 54 -11.66 -15.65 -1.97
CA GLU A 54 -11.13 -16.12 -0.68
C GLU A 54 -10.01 -17.14 -0.86
N VAL A 55 -10.21 -18.12 -1.75
CA VAL A 55 -9.18 -19.13 -2.06
C VAL A 55 -7.99 -18.51 -2.80
N ALA A 56 -8.25 -17.55 -3.71
CA ALA A 56 -7.20 -16.84 -4.44
C ALA A 56 -6.37 -15.88 -3.56
N TRP A 57 -6.95 -15.41 -2.45
CA TRP A 57 -6.32 -14.37 -1.62
C TRP A 57 -4.91 -14.69 -1.14
N PRO A 58 -4.59 -15.89 -0.59
CA PRO A 58 -3.25 -16.24 -0.12
C PRO A 58 -2.31 -16.66 -1.25
N LEU A 59 -2.80 -16.91 -2.48
CA LEU A 59 -1.98 -17.44 -3.55
C LEU A 59 -0.93 -16.41 -4.03
N GLN A 60 0.21 -16.94 -4.45
CA GLN A 60 1.28 -16.12 -5.03
C GLN A 60 0.87 -15.55 -6.40
N PRO A 61 1.33 -14.34 -6.76
CA PRO A 61 1.20 -13.84 -8.12
C PRO A 61 1.79 -14.85 -9.11
N GLN A 62 1.12 -15.04 -10.25
CA GLN A 62 1.59 -15.94 -11.33
C GLN A 62 1.67 -17.43 -10.94
N SER A 63 1.10 -17.85 -9.80
CA SER A 63 1.00 -19.27 -9.48
C SER A 63 0.05 -20.00 -10.44
N ALA A 64 0.38 -21.26 -10.76
CA ALA A 64 -0.49 -22.09 -11.59
C ALA A 64 -1.91 -22.23 -10.99
N ALA A 65 -2.03 -22.26 -9.67
CA ALA A 65 -3.31 -22.31 -8.96
C ALA A 65 -4.15 -21.05 -9.24
N LEU A 66 -3.55 -19.85 -9.16
CA LEU A 66 -4.25 -18.60 -9.46
C LEU A 66 -4.68 -18.55 -10.94
N THR A 67 -3.80 -18.98 -11.84
CA THR A 67 -4.10 -19.02 -13.28
C THR A 67 -5.29 -19.95 -13.57
N ARG A 68 -5.34 -21.15 -12.96
CA ARG A 68 -6.46 -22.08 -13.10
C ARG A 68 -7.78 -21.46 -12.61
N LEU A 69 -7.77 -20.80 -11.46
CA LEU A 69 -8.97 -20.14 -10.93
C LEU A 69 -9.46 -19.02 -11.84
N VAL A 70 -8.55 -18.20 -12.39
CA VAL A 70 -8.90 -17.12 -13.33
C VAL A 70 -9.49 -17.67 -14.61
N VAL A 71 -8.89 -18.72 -15.17
CA VAL A 71 -9.41 -19.39 -16.39
C VAL A 71 -10.79 -20.01 -16.13
N ALA A 72 -10.96 -20.71 -15.01
CA ALA A 72 -12.26 -21.30 -14.64
C ALA A 72 -13.34 -20.22 -14.46
N LEU A 73 -12.98 -19.08 -13.85
CA LEU A 73 -13.89 -17.96 -13.64
C LEU A 73 -14.34 -17.31 -14.97
N HIS A 74 -13.42 -17.14 -15.91
CA HIS A 74 -13.76 -16.65 -17.26
C HIS A 74 -14.65 -17.62 -18.02
N ARG A 75 -14.32 -18.91 -18.00
CA ARG A 75 -15.12 -19.95 -18.70
C ARG A 75 -16.55 -20.05 -18.16
N SER A 76 -16.74 -19.70 -16.90
CA SER A 76 -18.06 -19.75 -16.25
C SER A 76 -18.90 -18.49 -16.45
N GLY A 77 -18.37 -17.41 -17.07
CA GLY A 77 -19.05 -16.11 -17.19
C GLY A 77 -19.15 -15.32 -15.87
N VAL A 78 -18.68 -15.89 -14.75
CA VAL A 78 -18.72 -15.22 -13.43
C VAL A 78 -17.82 -13.96 -13.42
N ALA A 79 -16.72 -13.97 -14.16
CA ALA A 79 -15.87 -12.78 -14.27
C ALA A 79 -16.63 -11.59 -14.88
N ASP A 80 -17.43 -11.85 -15.93
CA ASP A 80 -18.20 -10.82 -16.61
C ASP A 80 -19.31 -10.28 -15.72
N ALA A 81 -19.97 -11.13 -14.93
CA ALA A 81 -20.96 -10.72 -13.94
C ALA A 81 -20.35 -9.80 -12.86
N VAL A 82 -19.13 -10.10 -12.40
CA VAL A 82 -18.43 -9.23 -11.41
C VAL A 82 -18.06 -7.88 -12.04
N VAL A 83 -17.63 -7.85 -13.30
CA VAL A 83 -17.33 -6.60 -14.00
C VAL A 83 -18.63 -5.80 -14.25
N ALA A 84 -19.72 -6.44 -14.63
CA ALA A 84 -21.03 -5.79 -14.80
C ALA A 84 -21.53 -5.15 -13.49
N GLY A 85 -21.29 -5.80 -12.35
CA GLY A 85 -21.62 -5.24 -11.03
C GLY A 85 -20.86 -3.95 -10.67
N LEU A 86 -19.80 -3.58 -11.40
CA LEU A 86 -19.14 -2.26 -11.23
C LEU A 86 -19.94 -1.11 -11.88
N ALA A 87 -20.95 -1.40 -12.68
CA ALA A 87 -21.85 -0.39 -13.25
C ALA A 87 -23.02 -0.05 -12.30
N GLU A 88 -23.23 -0.84 -11.24
CA GLU A 88 -24.24 -0.57 -10.22
C GLU A 88 -23.80 0.56 -9.30
N ASP A 89 -24.77 1.37 -8.82
CA ASP A 89 -24.49 2.49 -7.91
C ASP A 89 -24.67 2.12 -6.43
N ASP A 90 -24.50 0.83 -6.11
CA ASP A 90 -24.51 0.33 -4.73
C ASP A 90 -23.07 0.25 -4.17
N PRO A 91 -22.75 1.06 -3.14
CA PRO A 91 -21.41 1.05 -2.54
C PRO A 91 -20.97 -0.32 -2.02
N LEU A 92 -21.88 -1.13 -1.47
CA LEU A 92 -21.54 -2.45 -0.96
C LEU A 92 -21.18 -3.42 -2.09
N GLN A 93 -21.95 -3.37 -3.18
CA GLN A 93 -21.67 -4.16 -4.37
C GLN A 93 -20.34 -3.75 -5.02
N LEU A 94 -20.09 -2.45 -5.16
CA LEU A 94 -18.81 -1.92 -5.66
C LEU A 94 -17.61 -2.39 -4.81
N GLU A 95 -17.74 -2.39 -3.47
CA GLU A 95 -16.69 -2.91 -2.60
C GLU A 95 -16.45 -4.42 -2.79
N ARG A 96 -17.53 -5.21 -2.96
CA ARG A 96 -17.43 -6.65 -3.24
C ARG A 96 -16.70 -6.90 -4.56
N CYS A 97 -17.09 -6.22 -5.64
CA CYS A 97 -16.43 -6.31 -6.95
C CYS A 97 -14.95 -5.95 -6.85
N CYS A 98 -14.60 -4.83 -6.23
CA CYS A 98 -13.20 -4.42 -6.02
C CYS A 98 -12.40 -5.51 -5.29
N ARG A 99 -12.98 -6.13 -4.26
CA ARG A 99 -12.31 -7.18 -3.48
C ARG A 99 -12.04 -8.42 -4.33
N ILE A 100 -13.02 -8.85 -5.11
CA ILE A 100 -12.92 -10.03 -5.98
C ILE A 100 -11.86 -9.79 -7.06
N LEU A 101 -11.98 -8.70 -7.82
CA LEU A 101 -11.06 -8.36 -8.92
C LEU A 101 -9.62 -8.17 -8.42
N GLY A 102 -9.46 -7.58 -7.23
CA GLY A 102 -8.15 -7.42 -6.59
C GLY A 102 -7.56 -8.74 -6.10
N ALA A 103 -8.37 -9.68 -5.61
CA ALA A 103 -7.91 -11.00 -5.17
C ALA A 103 -7.40 -11.83 -6.35
N LEU A 104 -8.12 -11.77 -7.46
CA LEU A 104 -7.80 -12.47 -8.71
C LEU A 104 -6.69 -11.81 -9.53
N ARG A 105 -6.29 -10.60 -9.16
CA ARG A 105 -5.23 -9.81 -9.84
C ARG A 105 -5.50 -9.63 -11.33
N LEU A 106 -6.76 -9.40 -11.69
CA LEU A 106 -7.19 -9.24 -13.08
C LEU A 106 -6.75 -7.88 -13.62
N GLU A 107 -5.64 -7.85 -14.37
CA GLU A 107 -5.15 -6.62 -15.00
C GLU A 107 -6.19 -5.97 -15.94
N PRO A 108 -6.98 -6.70 -16.73
CA PRO A 108 -8.04 -6.14 -17.56
C PRO A 108 -9.08 -5.32 -16.78
N ALA A 109 -9.22 -5.53 -15.46
CA ALA A 109 -10.15 -4.78 -14.62
C ALA A 109 -9.65 -3.38 -14.23
N VAL A 110 -8.39 -3.04 -14.46
CA VAL A 110 -7.81 -1.73 -14.08
C VAL A 110 -8.61 -0.54 -14.63
N PRO A 111 -9.06 -0.51 -15.91
CA PRO A 111 -9.85 0.61 -16.44
C PRO A 111 -11.17 0.84 -15.69
N TRP A 112 -11.79 -0.21 -15.18
CA TRP A 112 -13.04 -0.16 -14.42
C TRP A 112 -12.84 0.25 -12.97
N LEU A 113 -11.71 -0.16 -12.36
CA LEU A 113 -11.37 0.17 -10.98
C LEU A 113 -10.81 1.59 -10.81
N ALA A 114 -10.14 2.13 -11.83
CA ALA A 114 -9.49 3.45 -11.76
C ALA A 114 -10.48 4.61 -11.53
N PRO A 115 -11.67 4.67 -12.15
CA PRO A 115 -12.68 5.68 -11.85
C PRO A 115 -13.15 5.66 -10.39
N LEU A 116 -13.26 4.48 -9.78
CA LEU A 116 -13.71 4.30 -8.39
C LEU A 116 -12.76 4.92 -7.35
N LEU A 117 -11.51 5.21 -7.72
CA LEU A 117 -10.60 5.99 -6.88
C LEU A 117 -11.10 7.42 -6.60
N ARG A 118 -12.11 7.89 -7.37
CA ARG A 118 -12.75 9.20 -7.23
C ARG A 118 -14.12 9.12 -6.58
N SER A 119 -14.57 7.95 -6.18
CA SER A 119 -15.86 7.76 -5.52
C SER A 119 -15.98 8.67 -4.29
N GLU A 120 -17.15 9.26 -4.09
CA GLU A 120 -17.51 10.03 -2.90
C GLU A 120 -17.54 9.14 -1.66
N HIS A 121 -17.84 7.86 -1.83
CA HIS A 121 -17.77 6.85 -0.78
C HIS A 121 -16.31 6.46 -0.52
N VAL A 122 -15.78 6.91 0.61
CA VAL A 122 -14.38 6.67 1.01
C VAL A 122 -14.07 5.16 1.06
N ALA A 123 -15.02 4.34 1.49
CA ALA A 123 -14.85 2.89 1.56
C ALA A 123 -14.62 2.26 0.18
N VAL A 124 -15.40 2.67 -0.83
CA VAL A 124 -15.26 2.23 -2.23
C VAL A 124 -13.90 2.67 -2.79
N SER A 125 -13.56 3.96 -2.62
CA SER A 125 -12.26 4.50 -3.07
C SER A 125 -11.07 3.76 -2.44
N ASP A 126 -11.14 3.47 -1.15
CA ASP A 126 -10.09 2.72 -0.44
C ASP A 126 -10.04 1.24 -0.87
N ARG A 127 -11.19 0.65 -1.18
CA ARG A 127 -11.26 -0.73 -1.67
C ARG A 127 -10.69 -0.84 -3.09
N ALA A 128 -11.04 0.09 -3.98
CA ALA A 128 -10.48 0.20 -5.32
C ALA A 128 -8.95 0.39 -5.30
N ALA A 129 -8.46 1.26 -4.41
CA ALA A 129 -7.02 1.45 -4.24
C ALA A 129 -6.32 0.16 -3.82
N ARG A 130 -6.88 -0.59 -2.85
CA ARG A 130 -6.32 -1.89 -2.42
C ARG A 130 -6.34 -2.93 -3.53
N ALA A 131 -7.43 -2.97 -4.33
CA ALA A 131 -7.54 -3.86 -5.48
C ALA A 131 -6.45 -3.57 -6.52
N LEU A 132 -6.29 -2.32 -6.93
CA LEU A 132 -5.22 -1.89 -7.84
C LEU A 132 -3.83 -2.17 -7.28
N GLY A 133 -3.64 -2.00 -5.96
CA GLY A 133 -2.41 -2.35 -5.28
C GLY A 133 -2.07 -3.84 -5.32
N ARG A 134 -3.07 -4.72 -5.38
CA ARG A 134 -2.90 -6.17 -5.51
C ARG A 134 -2.72 -6.62 -6.96
N ILE A 135 -3.46 -6.01 -7.89
CA ILE A 135 -3.30 -6.27 -9.33
C ILE A 135 -1.86 -5.97 -9.74
N GLY A 136 -1.34 -4.81 -9.34
CA GLY A 136 0.04 -4.44 -9.66
C GLY A 136 0.20 -3.91 -11.08
N GLY A 137 1.46 -3.74 -11.50
CA GLY A 137 1.82 -3.31 -12.84
C GLY A 137 1.75 -1.80 -13.07
N ILE A 138 2.22 -1.36 -14.24
CA ILE A 138 2.36 0.05 -14.58
C ILE A 138 1.01 0.75 -14.64
N ARG A 139 0.00 0.14 -15.26
CA ARG A 139 -1.35 0.72 -15.39
C ARG A 139 -1.99 1.01 -14.02
N SER A 140 -1.91 0.05 -13.09
CA SER A 140 -2.39 0.24 -11.71
C SER A 140 -1.62 1.35 -11.00
N ALA A 141 -0.29 1.39 -11.17
CA ALA A 141 0.57 2.40 -10.57
C ALA A 141 0.25 3.82 -11.09
N GLU A 142 0.02 3.97 -12.38
CA GLU A 142 -0.39 5.25 -13.00
C GLU A 142 -1.73 5.74 -12.47
N ALA A 143 -2.74 4.86 -12.40
CA ALA A 143 -4.06 5.20 -11.85
C ALA A 143 -3.95 5.65 -10.38
N LEU A 144 -3.23 4.91 -9.55
CA LEU A 144 -3.00 5.24 -8.14
C LEU A 144 -2.22 6.53 -7.98
N LEU A 145 -1.17 6.73 -8.76
CA LEU A 145 -0.36 7.94 -8.74
C LEU A 145 -1.18 9.17 -9.15
N ALA A 146 -2.00 9.04 -10.19
CA ALA A 146 -2.91 10.11 -10.63
C ALA A 146 -3.93 10.48 -9.54
N ALA A 147 -4.46 9.50 -8.80
CA ALA A 147 -5.38 9.73 -7.69
C ALA A 147 -4.75 10.55 -6.56
N THR A 148 -3.43 10.40 -6.31
CA THR A 148 -2.73 11.18 -5.27
C THR A 148 -2.67 12.68 -5.54
N ARG A 149 -2.84 13.12 -6.79
CA ARG A 149 -2.91 14.56 -7.14
C ARG A 149 -4.13 15.23 -6.53
N ARG A 150 -5.26 14.53 -6.43
CA ARG A 150 -6.55 15.05 -5.93
C ARG A 150 -6.71 14.79 -4.44
N ALA A 151 -6.53 13.54 -4.03
CA ALA A 151 -6.75 13.09 -2.66
C ALA A 151 -5.52 13.27 -1.74
N GLY A 152 -4.42 13.83 -2.27
CA GLY A 152 -3.17 13.96 -1.55
C GLY A 152 -2.50 12.61 -1.28
N THR A 153 -1.53 12.62 -0.37
CA THR A 153 -0.78 11.42 0.02
C THR A 153 -1.51 10.59 1.10
N ARG A 154 -2.81 10.26 0.85
CA ARG A 154 -3.56 9.38 1.74
C ARG A 154 -2.82 8.05 1.90
N ARG A 155 -2.78 7.53 3.13
CA ARG A 155 -2.02 6.30 3.45
C ARG A 155 -2.44 5.12 2.55
N THR A 156 -3.73 4.95 2.31
CA THR A 156 -4.25 3.84 1.47
C THR A 156 -3.69 3.91 0.05
N LEU A 157 -3.70 5.11 -0.57
CA LEU A 157 -3.18 5.32 -1.93
C LEU A 157 -1.67 5.08 -2.00
N VAL A 158 -0.91 5.60 -1.02
CA VAL A 158 0.56 5.43 -0.99
C VAL A 158 0.95 3.96 -0.79
N VAL A 159 0.26 3.25 0.11
CA VAL A 159 0.50 1.81 0.34
C VAL A 159 0.13 0.99 -0.89
N ALA A 160 -0.99 1.31 -1.54
CA ALA A 160 -1.40 0.65 -2.78
C ALA A 160 -0.39 0.90 -3.91
N LEU A 161 0.05 2.16 -4.08
CA LEU A 161 1.08 2.53 -5.06
C LEU A 161 2.41 1.79 -4.78
N ALA A 162 2.82 1.73 -3.51
CA ALA A 162 4.02 1.00 -3.11
C ALA A 162 3.96 -0.48 -3.50
N ARG A 163 2.77 -1.09 -3.43
CA ARG A 163 2.56 -2.50 -3.82
C ARG A 163 2.48 -2.69 -5.33
N ALA A 164 1.77 -1.79 -6.02
CA ALA A 164 1.48 -1.92 -7.45
C ALA A 164 2.68 -1.58 -8.34
N ALA A 165 3.43 -0.53 -7.99
CA ALA A 165 4.41 0.07 -8.88
C ALA A 165 5.68 -0.79 -9.01
N PRO A 166 6.17 -1.07 -10.23
CA PRO A 166 7.52 -1.57 -10.46
C PRO A 166 8.60 -0.58 -10.01
N ASP A 167 9.80 -1.05 -9.71
CA ASP A 167 10.90 -0.20 -9.23
C ASP A 167 11.29 0.85 -10.27
N LEU A 168 11.49 0.45 -11.51
CA LEU A 168 11.81 1.35 -12.61
C LEU A 168 10.76 2.46 -12.81
N PHE A 169 9.48 2.15 -12.62
CA PHE A 169 8.41 3.15 -12.69
C PHE A 169 8.59 4.24 -11.64
N ILE A 170 8.85 3.87 -10.38
CA ILE A 170 9.06 4.82 -9.29
C ILE A 170 10.30 5.66 -9.53
N GLU A 171 11.40 5.06 -9.97
CA GLU A 171 12.64 5.78 -10.31
C GLU A 171 12.42 6.80 -11.43
N THR A 172 11.73 6.40 -12.49
CA THR A 172 11.38 7.28 -13.61
C THR A 172 10.55 8.47 -13.14
N VAL A 173 9.55 8.23 -12.27
CA VAL A 173 8.72 9.30 -11.70
C VAL A 173 9.56 10.25 -10.83
N LEU A 174 10.44 9.73 -9.97
CA LEU A 174 11.28 10.54 -9.08
C LEU A 174 12.32 11.35 -9.84
N SER A 175 12.89 10.80 -10.92
CA SER A 175 13.87 11.49 -11.78
C SER A 175 13.22 12.52 -12.70
N SER A 176 11.93 12.33 -13.02
CA SER A 176 11.18 13.23 -13.88
C SER A 176 10.69 14.46 -13.11
N ARG A 177 11.35 15.61 -13.30
CA ARG A 177 10.93 16.88 -12.68
C ARG A 177 9.67 17.50 -13.31
N ARG A 178 9.12 16.89 -14.38
CA ARG A 178 7.98 17.42 -15.15
C ARG A 178 6.65 17.42 -14.38
N ARG A 179 6.50 16.61 -13.32
CA ARG A 179 5.25 16.46 -12.56
C ARG A 179 5.49 16.53 -11.04
N PRO A 180 5.83 17.71 -10.50
CA PRO A 180 6.24 17.86 -9.10
C PRO A 180 5.17 17.39 -8.10
N GLY A 181 3.88 17.50 -8.45
CA GLY A 181 2.78 17.05 -7.58
C GLY A 181 2.73 15.55 -7.32
N LEU A 182 3.45 14.73 -8.10
CA LEU A 182 3.48 13.27 -7.97
C LEU A 182 4.69 12.76 -7.18
N LEU A 183 5.76 13.57 -7.09
CA LEU A 183 7.03 13.19 -6.48
C LEU A 183 6.86 12.74 -5.02
N GLY A 184 6.01 13.44 -4.26
CA GLY A 184 5.78 13.11 -2.86
C GLY A 184 5.20 11.71 -2.63
N ALA A 185 4.23 11.30 -3.45
CA ALA A 185 3.63 9.97 -3.36
C ALA A 185 4.62 8.88 -3.79
N ALA A 186 5.37 9.12 -4.88
CA ALA A 186 6.41 8.21 -5.36
C ALA A 186 7.53 8.03 -4.32
N ALA A 187 7.99 9.11 -3.70
CA ALA A 187 9.00 9.07 -2.64
C ALA A 187 8.54 8.25 -1.43
N LEU A 188 7.32 8.47 -0.94
CA LEU A 188 6.76 7.68 0.15
C LEU A 188 6.58 6.21 -0.22
N ALA A 189 6.15 5.92 -1.44
CA ALA A 189 6.00 4.55 -1.94
C ALA A 189 7.37 3.83 -2.00
N ALA A 190 8.41 4.51 -2.47
CA ALA A 190 9.79 4.02 -2.47
C ALA A 190 10.26 3.69 -1.04
N GLY A 191 10.04 4.61 -0.10
CA GLY A 191 10.40 4.44 1.30
C GLY A 191 9.72 3.23 1.94
N LEU A 192 8.41 3.05 1.74
CA LEU A 192 7.64 1.93 2.29
C LEU A 192 8.13 0.56 1.81
N ARG A 193 8.61 0.48 0.57
CA ARG A 193 9.13 -0.77 -0.02
C ARG A 193 10.64 -0.92 0.13
N ARG A 194 11.30 0.06 0.76
CA ARG A 194 12.77 0.09 0.92
C ARG A 194 13.51 -0.09 -0.40
N ARG A 195 13.05 0.63 -1.44
CA ARG A 195 13.64 0.55 -2.80
C ARG A 195 14.94 1.32 -2.87
N HIS A 196 16.05 0.64 -2.59
CA HIS A 196 17.38 1.27 -2.52
C HIS A 196 17.81 1.95 -3.82
N THR A 197 17.30 1.52 -4.97
CA THR A 197 17.52 2.16 -6.27
C THR A 197 17.01 3.61 -6.32
N ALA A 198 16.01 3.95 -5.49
CA ALA A 198 15.46 5.30 -5.39
C ALA A 198 16.29 6.26 -4.49
N VAL A 199 17.36 5.79 -3.85
CA VAL A 199 18.19 6.65 -2.94
C VAL A 199 18.75 7.84 -3.67
N GLY A 200 19.37 7.66 -4.84
CA GLY A 200 19.94 8.75 -5.64
C GLY A 200 18.91 9.83 -6.00
N PRO A 201 17.78 9.48 -6.64
CA PRO A 201 16.70 10.43 -6.88
C PRO A 201 16.15 11.14 -5.63
N LEU A 202 16.07 10.45 -4.49
CA LEU A 202 15.62 11.05 -3.22
C LEU A 202 16.64 12.02 -2.64
N LEU A 203 17.93 11.76 -2.76
CA LEU A 203 19.00 12.70 -2.39
C LEU A 203 18.95 13.94 -3.27
N ALA A 204 18.73 13.81 -4.57
CA ALA A 204 18.55 14.96 -5.46
C ALA A 204 17.30 15.80 -5.10
N LEU A 205 16.22 15.17 -4.65
CA LEU A 205 15.03 15.88 -4.14
C LEU A 205 15.27 16.51 -2.77
N LEU A 206 16.14 15.95 -1.96
CA LEU A 206 16.53 16.51 -0.67
C LEU A 206 17.34 17.81 -0.86
N ASP A 207 18.21 17.82 -1.84
CA ASP A 207 19.05 18.97 -2.16
C ASP A 207 18.26 20.11 -2.82
N SER A 208 17.60 19.85 -3.94
CA SER A 208 17.03 20.88 -4.82
C SER A 208 15.49 20.95 -4.80
N GLY A 209 14.84 20.16 -3.96
CA GLY A 209 13.38 20.09 -3.90
C GLY A 209 12.74 21.24 -3.11
N THR A 210 11.42 21.37 -3.25
CA THR A 210 10.63 22.24 -2.38
C THR A 210 10.70 21.74 -0.92
N ARG A 211 10.41 22.62 0.06
CA ARG A 211 10.35 22.23 1.49
C ARG A 211 9.55 20.95 1.74
N ARG A 212 8.44 20.76 1.00
CA ARG A 212 7.60 19.54 1.10
C ARG A 212 8.35 18.31 0.57
N HIS A 213 9.03 18.44 -0.56
CA HIS A 213 9.81 17.34 -1.16
C HIS A 213 10.99 16.97 -0.27
N ARG A 214 11.75 17.96 0.27
CA ARG A 214 12.85 17.71 1.20
C ARG A 214 12.40 16.94 2.44
N ALA A 215 11.30 17.37 3.09
CA ALA A 215 10.77 16.67 4.25
C ALA A 215 10.28 15.24 3.94
N ILE A 216 9.67 15.03 2.76
CA ILE A 216 9.23 13.69 2.33
C ILE A 216 10.44 12.81 2.01
N SER A 217 11.48 13.34 1.37
CA SER A 217 12.71 12.60 1.07
C SER A 217 13.40 12.15 2.35
N CYS A 218 13.52 13.01 3.37
CA CYS A 218 14.03 12.59 4.69
C CYS A 218 13.27 11.37 5.24
N ARG A 219 11.93 11.42 5.21
CA ARG A 219 11.10 10.30 5.69
C ARG A 219 11.32 9.02 4.90
N ALA A 220 11.34 9.13 3.57
CA ALA A 220 11.55 7.98 2.69
C ALA A 220 12.93 7.34 2.94
N LEU A 221 13.99 8.14 3.01
CA LEU A 221 15.36 7.70 3.28
C LEU A 221 15.48 7.02 4.66
N GLY A 222 14.81 7.56 5.69
CA GLY A 222 14.73 6.92 7.01
C GLY A 222 14.04 5.56 6.95
N TRP A 223 12.87 5.46 6.33
CA TRP A 223 12.14 4.19 6.17
C TRP A 223 12.91 3.14 5.36
N MET A 224 13.69 3.58 4.38
CA MET A 224 14.57 2.71 3.59
C MET A 224 15.77 2.20 4.38
N ARG A 225 16.07 2.82 5.53
CA ARG A 225 17.32 2.61 6.28
C ARG A 225 18.55 2.83 5.41
N ALA A 226 18.50 3.89 4.57
CA ALA A 226 19.58 4.24 3.65
C ALA A 226 20.75 4.91 4.41
N GLY A 227 21.69 4.12 4.91
CA GLY A 227 22.84 4.60 5.67
C GLY A 227 23.70 5.60 4.88
N THR A 228 23.78 5.45 3.56
CA THR A 228 24.48 6.38 2.66
C THR A 228 23.87 7.78 2.64
N ALA A 229 22.63 7.96 3.12
CA ALA A 229 21.97 9.25 3.20
C ALA A 229 22.30 10.03 4.50
N ILE A 230 22.99 9.43 5.47
CA ILE A 230 23.28 10.06 6.75
C ILE A 230 23.94 11.45 6.59
N PRO A 231 24.99 11.66 5.76
CA PRO A 231 25.59 12.99 5.61
C PRO A 231 24.59 14.02 5.09
N ALA A 232 23.78 13.69 4.09
CA ALA A 232 22.78 14.58 3.54
C ALA A 232 21.61 14.85 4.51
N LEU A 233 21.24 13.89 5.34
CA LEU A 233 20.25 14.09 6.40
C LEU A 233 20.78 14.97 7.52
N THR A 234 22.08 14.87 7.84
CA THR A 234 22.75 15.72 8.83
C THR A 234 22.79 17.17 8.35
N SER A 235 23.13 17.42 7.09
CA SER A 235 23.18 18.79 6.56
C SER A 235 21.84 19.53 6.63
N VAL A 236 20.70 18.81 6.48
CA VAL A 236 19.37 19.42 6.54
C VAL A 236 18.77 19.49 7.95
N LEU A 237 19.54 19.17 9.01
CA LEU A 237 19.15 19.48 10.40
C LEU A 237 19.10 20.99 10.65
N SER A 238 19.77 21.80 9.83
CA SER A 238 19.75 23.27 9.86
C SER A 238 18.81 23.89 8.81
N ASP A 239 17.96 23.11 8.14
CA ASP A 239 17.02 23.60 7.13
C ASP A 239 16.14 24.74 7.68
N PRO A 240 15.84 25.79 6.89
CA PRO A 240 14.97 26.87 7.33
C PRO A 240 13.55 26.40 7.72
N ASP A 241 13.02 25.35 7.06
CA ASP A 241 11.69 24.81 7.37
C ASP A 241 11.75 23.74 8.47
N TRP A 242 11.00 23.97 9.55
CA TRP A 242 10.93 23.05 10.68
C TRP A 242 10.50 21.62 10.31
N ARG A 243 9.67 21.46 9.26
CA ARG A 243 9.20 20.14 8.80
C ARG A 243 10.36 19.31 8.28
N VAL A 244 11.31 19.96 7.60
CA VAL A 244 12.52 19.30 7.09
C VAL A 244 13.42 18.90 8.24
N ARG A 245 13.72 19.85 9.17
CA ARG A 245 14.54 19.55 10.36
C ARG A 245 13.95 18.40 11.18
N MET A 246 12.64 18.44 11.45
CA MET A 246 11.92 17.37 12.16
C MET A 246 12.03 16.02 11.43
N ALA A 247 11.84 16.01 10.10
CA ALA A 247 11.90 14.78 9.32
C ALA A 247 13.31 14.19 9.27
N ALA A 248 14.34 15.05 9.15
CA ALA A 248 15.74 14.65 9.19
C ALA A 248 16.13 14.06 10.55
N ALA A 249 15.75 14.72 11.65
CA ALA A 249 15.99 14.19 12.99
C ALA A 249 15.36 12.80 13.20
N LYS A 250 14.11 12.60 12.75
CA LYS A 250 13.45 11.29 12.82
C LYS A 250 14.16 10.23 11.96
N ALA A 251 14.57 10.60 10.74
CA ALA A 251 15.26 9.70 9.83
C ALA A 251 16.61 9.23 10.42
N LEU A 252 17.40 10.13 11.00
CA LEU A 252 18.64 9.78 11.67
C LEU A 252 18.42 8.85 12.88
N GLY A 253 17.34 9.05 13.64
CA GLY A 253 16.94 8.12 14.71
C GLY A 253 16.54 6.75 14.18
N GLU A 254 15.86 6.66 13.02
CA GLU A 254 15.50 5.39 12.38
C GLU A 254 16.69 4.66 11.76
N LEU A 255 17.71 5.42 11.34
CA LEU A 255 18.98 4.92 10.83
C LEU A 255 19.96 4.49 11.93
N HIS A 256 19.61 4.73 13.20
CA HIS A 256 20.54 4.52 14.33
C HIS A 256 21.89 5.23 14.13
N ALA A 257 21.86 6.46 13.63
CA ALA A 257 23.01 7.27 13.29
C ALA A 257 23.71 7.80 14.57
N GLN A 258 24.45 6.95 15.25
CA GLN A 258 25.10 7.23 16.55
C GLN A 258 26.11 8.38 16.46
N ALA A 259 26.85 8.47 15.37
CA ALA A 259 27.82 9.53 15.14
C ALA A 259 27.19 10.94 15.12
N GLN A 260 25.90 11.05 14.86
CA GLN A 260 25.12 12.29 14.80
C GLN A 260 24.42 12.65 16.11
N PHE A 261 24.84 12.05 17.23
CA PHE A 261 24.27 12.31 18.55
C PHE A 261 24.36 13.79 18.93
N LYS A 262 25.51 14.43 18.71
CA LYS A 262 25.76 15.84 19.03
C LYS A 262 24.85 16.77 18.24
N GLU A 263 24.71 16.53 16.94
CA GLU A 263 23.86 17.31 16.04
C GLU A 263 22.38 17.18 16.42
N LEU A 264 21.93 16.00 16.83
CA LEU A 264 20.58 15.79 17.33
C LEU A 264 20.36 16.43 18.70
N ASP A 265 21.37 16.44 19.56
CA ASP A 265 21.31 17.10 20.89
C ASP A 265 21.10 18.61 20.76
N LEU A 266 21.77 19.26 19.81
CA LEU A 266 21.56 20.67 19.51
C LEU A 266 20.10 21.00 19.15
N LEU A 267 19.36 20.06 18.56
CA LEU A 267 17.94 20.25 18.22
C LEU A 267 17.00 20.17 19.43
N LEU A 268 17.46 19.81 20.63
CA LEU A 268 16.66 19.89 21.84
C LEU A 268 16.30 21.34 22.20
N THR A 269 17.08 22.31 21.71
CA THR A 269 16.84 23.74 21.88
C THR A 269 16.23 24.41 20.64
N ASP A 270 15.80 23.62 19.62
CA ASP A 270 15.18 24.17 18.41
C ASP A 270 13.98 25.07 18.73
N ARG A 271 13.80 26.14 17.93
CA ARG A 271 12.68 27.06 18.06
C ARG A 271 11.29 26.39 17.94
N ASP A 272 11.18 25.31 17.15
CA ASP A 272 9.91 24.59 16.95
C ASP A 272 9.78 23.38 17.91
N PRO A 273 8.73 23.32 18.74
CA PRO A 273 8.56 22.25 19.72
C PRO A 273 8.44 20.85 19.09
N ARG A 274 7.99 20.75 17.83
CA ARG A 274 7.90 19.48 17.10
C ARG A 274 9.27 18.95 16.70
N VAL A 275 10.22 19.84 16.40
CA VAL A 275 11.62 19.48 16.15
C VAL A 275 12.26 19.00 17.46
N ARG A 276 12.10 19.76 18.56
CA ARG A 276 12.59 19.34 19.90
C ARG A 276 12.10 17.95 20.27
N LYS A 277 10.78 17.70 20.09
CA LYS A 277 10.19 16.37 20.37
C LYS A 277 10.79 15.27 19.49
N ALA A 278 11.00 15.53 18.21
CA ALA A 278 11.58 14.57 17.27
C ALA A 278 13.03 14.24 17.64
N ALA A 279 13.84 15.26 17.97
CA ALA A 279 15.22 15.10 18.44
C ALA A 279 15.28 14.24 19.70
N LYS A 280 14.47 14.57 20.73
CA LYS A 280 14.39 13.78 21.97
C LYS A 280 14.05 12.31 21.69
N GLN A 281 13.05 12.04 20.82
CA GLN A 281 12.68 10.66 20.47
C GLN A 281 13.81 9.91 19.76
N SER A 282 14.55 10.60 18.89
CA SER A 282 15.66 10.01 18.15
C SER A 282 16.84 9.72 19.07
N LEU A 283 17.20 10.65 19.96
CA LEU A 283 18.23 10.44 20.99
C LEU A 283 17.90 9.28 21.95
N LEU A 284 16.63 9.15 22.35
CA LEU A 284 16.20 8.00 23.15
C LEU A 284 16.39 6.67 22.43
N ARG A 285 16.11 6.63 21.11
CA ARG A 285 16.37 5.41 20.31
C ARG A 285 17.84 5.08 20.22
N LEU A 286 18.70 6.10 20.06
CA LEU A 286 20.16 5.94 20.02
C LEU A 286 20.68 5.51 21.39
N GLY A 287 20.19 6.12 22.50
CA GLY A 287 20.57 5.78 23.87
C GLY A 287 20.19 4.35 24.25
N ASN A 288 19.01 3.85 23.85
CA ASN A 288 18.62 2.47 24.11
C ASN A 288 19.55 1.45 23.39
N VAL A 289 20.06 1.80 22.21
CA VAL A 289 21.04 0.96 21.51
C VAL A 289 22.41 1.02 22.21
N MET A 290 22.79 2.17 22.75
CA MET A 290 24.02 2.30 23.54
C MET A 290 23.93 1.49 24.84
N LEU A 291 22.82 1.55 25.56
CA LEU A 291 22.64 0.80 26.80
C LEU A 291 22.61 -0.73 26.61
N SER A 292 22.17 -1.22 25.45
CA SER A 292 22.18 -2.63 25.09
C SER A 292 23.56 -3.18 24.71
N ARG A 293 24.57 -2.30 24.51
CA ARG A 293 25.94 -2.63 24.10
C ARG A 293 27.01 -2.32 25.15
N ASP A 294 26.75 -2.47 26.44
CA ASP A 294 27.74 -2.28 27.54
C ASP A 294 28.55 -0.97 27.53
N TRP A 295 27.89 0.17 27.29
CA TRP A 295 28.51 1.51 27.29
C TRP A 295 28.53 2.18 28.68
N ARG A 296 28.68 1.39 29.78
CA ARG A 296 28.74 1.92 31.14
C ARG A 296 29.92 2.85 31.46
N TRP A 297 30.92 2.90 30.57
CA TRP A 297 32.12 3.73 30.78
C TRP A 297 32.05 5.13 30.14
N ALA A 298 31.08 5.43 29.28
CA ALA A 298 31.03 6.71 28.53
C ALA A 298 30.41 7.88 29.34
N TRP A 299 29.96 7.64 30.57
CA TRP A 299 29.29 8.64 31.42
C TRP A 299 30.02 8.87 32.74
N ARG A 300 31.31 8.56 32.87
CA ARG A 300 32.16 8.94 34.01
C ARG A 300 33.07 10.09 33.64
#